data_6be8a854da7f4b0cce4abe556f0e866b
#
_entry.id   6be8a854da7f4b0cce4abe556f0e866b
#
_cell.length_a   1.000
_cell.length_b   1.000
_cell.length_c   1.000
_cell.angle_alpha   90.00
_cell.angle_beta   90.00
_cell.angle_gamma   90.00
#
_symmetry.space_group_name_H-M   'P 1'
#
loop_
_entity.id
_entity.type
_entity.pdbx_description
1 polymer ?
#
loop_
_entity_poly.entity_id
_entity_poly.type
_entity_poly.pdbx_seq_one_letter_code
_entity_poly.pdbx_strand_id
1 'polypeptide(L)'
;PMHGNTIKSANGFKTRPFNNVVKEVKRVFSVHKAEGSYAGGLHIEMTGQNVTECTGGAQKISEKDLSHRYHTHCDPRLNANQALELAFLISDEIKKNSQYSKNIIQAVS
;
A
#
# COMPACT_ATOMS: atom_id res chain seq x y z
N PRO A 1 5.93 -2.67 -4.91
CA PRO A 1 4.70 -3.36 -4.46
C PRO A 1 3.47 -3.11 -5.33
N MET A 2 3.35 -1.92 -5.93
CA MET A 2 2.13 -1.58 -6.66
C MET A 2 2.03 -2.19 -8.05
N HIS A 3 3.12 -2.28 -8.80
CA HIS A 3 3.08 -2.81 -10.18
C HIS A 3 2.51 -4.23 -10.25
N GLY A 4 2.95 -5.12 -9.36
CA GLY A 4 2.51 -6.51 -9.35
C GLY A 4 1.05 -6.73 -8.93
N ASN A 5 0.38 -5.71 -8.42
CA ASN A 5 -0.99 -5.78 -7.91
C ASN A 5 -2.01 -5.16 -8.86
N THR A 6 -1.64 -4.88 -10.09
CA THR A 6 -2.56 -4.36 -11.10
C THR A 6 -3.41 -5.49 -11.66
N ILE A 7 -4.73 -5.32 -11.63
CA ILE A 7 -5.70 -6.24 -12.20
C ILE A 7 -6.67 -5.49 -13.12
N LYS A 8 -7.42 -6.24 -13.91
CA LYS A 8 -8.49 -5.69 -14.74
C LYS A 8 -9.82 -6.01 -14.10
N SER A 9 -10.63 -4.99 -13.83
CA SER A 9 -11.96 -5.17 -13.26
C SER A 9 -12.93 -5.79 -14.28
N ALA A 10 -14.08 -6.28 -13.79
CA ALA A 10 -15.11 -6.86 -14.65
C ALA A 10 -15.65 -5.86 -15.70
N ASN A 11 -15.65 -4.57 -15.39
CA ASN A 11 -16.07 -3.49 -16.30
C ASN A 11 -14.94 -2.93 -17.16
N GLY A 12 -13.78 -3.59 -17.20
CA GLY A 12 -12.69 -3.28 -18.12
C GLY A 12 -11.66 -2.25 -17.65
N PHE A 13 -11.79 -1.72 -16.44
CA PHE A 13 -10.82 -0.77 -15.91
C PHE A 13 -9.62 -1.50 -15.31
N LYS A 14 -8.43 -0.99 -15.59
CA LYS A 14 -7.21 -1.40 -14.91
C LYS A 14 -7.22 -0.80 -13.50
N THR A 15 -7.07 -1.63 -12.48
CA THR A 15 -7.17 -1.17 -11.09
C THR A 15 -6.19 -1.92 -10.19
N ARG A 16 -6.05 -1.45 -8.95
CA ARG A 16 -5.24 -2.09 -7.91
C ARG A 16 -6.07 -2.20 -6.65
N PRO A 17 -6.39 -3.43 -6.19
CA PRO A 17 -7.09 -3.58 -4.90
C PRO A 17 -6.20 -3.08 -3.76
N PHE A 18 -6.69 -2.15 -2.97
CA PHE A 18 -5.95 -1.54 -1.87
C PHE A 18 -5.41 -2.58 -0.89
N ASN A 19 -6.23 -3.58 -0.53
CA ASN A 19 -5.79 -4.64 0.39
C ASN A 19 -4.60 -5.44 -0.14
N ASN A 20 -4.49 -5.63 -1.45
CA ASN A 20 -3.35 -6.31 -2.04
C ASN A 20 -2.07 -5.47 -1.92
N VAL A 21 -2.18 -4.16 -2.10
CA VAL A 21 -1.08 -3.23 -1.90
C VAL A 21 -0.61 -3.26 -0.44
N VAL A 22 -1.55 -3.24 0.51
CA VAL A 22 -1.26 -3.33 1.94
C VAL A 22 -0.54 -4.64 2.28
N LYS A 23 -1.02 -5.76 1.77
CA LYS A 23 -0.39 -7.08 1.99
C LYS A 23 1.05 -7.10 1.47
N GLU A 24 1.29 -6.54 0.30
CA GLU A 24 2.62 -6.49 -0.30
C GLU A 24 3.57 -5.62 0.52
N VAL A 25 3.11 -4.48 1.02
CA VAL A 25 3.89 -3.61 1.89
C VAL A 25 4.28 -4.35 3.18
N LYS A 26 3.34 -5.00 3.84
CA LYS A 26 3.61 -5.79 5.05
C LYS A 26 4.60 -6.92 4.78
N ARG A 27 4.47 -7.58 3.64
CA ARG A 27 5.37 -8.66 3.23
C ARG A 27 6.80 -8.16 3.04
N VAL A 28 6.99 -7.00 2.43
CA VAL A 28 8.32 -6.38 2.27
C VAL A 28 9.00 -6.19 3.63
N PHE A 29 8.29 -5.62 4.60
CA PHE A 29 8.83 -5.44 5.95
C PHE A 29 9.14 -6.79 6.63
N SER A 30 8.27 -7.78 6.48
CA SER A 30 8.47 -9.11 7.07
C SER A 30 9.70 -9.82 6.49
N VAL A 31 9.89 -9.75 5.19
CA VAL A 31 11.05 -10.36 4.51
C VAL A 31 12.34 -9.70 4.97
N HIS A 32 12.40 -8.38 5.01
CA HIS A 32 13.59 -7.66 5.49
C HIS A 32 13.91 -7.99 6.94
N LYS A 33 12.90 -8.07 7.79
CA LYS A 33 13.06 -8.45 9.18
C LYS A 33 13.62 -9.87 9.32
N ALA A 34 13.08 -10.83 8.58
CA ALA A 34 13.51 -12.23 8.61
C ALA A 34 14.95 -12.40 8.13
N GLU A 35 15.39 -11.60 7.16
CA GLU A 35 16.74 -11.64 6.60
C GLU A 35 17.73 -10.77 7.39
N GLY A 36 17.28 -10.03 8.39
CA GLY A 36 18.12 -9.10 9.14
C GLY A 36 18.52 -7.87 8.33
N SER A 37 17.83 -7.59 7.23
CA SER A 37 18.10 -6.46 6.37
C SER A 37 17.17 -5.29 6.69
N TYR A 38 17.42 -4.14 6.07
CA TYR A 38 16.67 -2.91 6.29
C TYR A 38 15.88 -2.53 5.04
N ALA A 39 14.57 -2.25 5.22
CA ALA A 39 13.74 -1.74 4.14
C ALA A 39 14.05 -0.25 3.91
N GLY A 40 14.77 0.06 2.83
CA GLY A 40 15.23 1.43 2.55
C GLY A 40 14.16 2.39 2.08
N GLY A 41 12.99 1.89 1.66
CA GLY A 41 11.87 2.71 1.22
C GLY A 41 10.89 1.95 0.35
N LEU A 42 9.82 2.65 -0.03
CA LEU A 42 8.76 2.13 -0.89
C LEU A 42 8.46 3.15 -1.99
N HIS A 43 8.12 2.66 -3.17
CA HIS A 43 7.63 3.49 -4.27
C HIS A 43 6.13 3.29 -4.43
N ILE A 44 5.36 4.35 -4.24
CA ILE A 44 3.89 4.32 -4.25
C ILE A 44 3.38 5.27 -5.35
N GLU A 45 2.50 4.77 -6.20
CA GLU A 45 1.82 5.59 -7.20
C GLU A 45 0.55 6.18 -6.59
N MET A 46 0.53 7.50 -6.40
CA MET A 46 -0.57 8.20 -5.75
C MET A 46 -0.79 9.58 -6.32
N THR A 47 -1.96 10.16 -6.01
CA THR A 47 -2.31 11.53 -6.35
C THR A 47 -3.00 12.19 -5.17
N GLY A 48 -2.86 13.53 -5.04
CA GLY A 48 -3.60 14.30 -4.05
C GLY A 48 -5.08 14.51 -4.40
N GLN A 49 -5.50 14.09 -5.59
CA GLN A 49 -6.88 14.23 -6.04
C GLN A 49 -7.76 13.09 -5.50
N ASN A 50 -9.06 13.31 -5.48
CA ASN A 50 -10.04 12.33 -5.02
C ASN A 50 -10.49 11.43 -6.17
N VAL A 51 -9.55 10.71 -6.78
CA VAL A 51 -9.83 9.77 -7.87
C VAL A 51 -10.36 8.44 -7.34
N THR A 52 -11.03 7.68 -8.20
CA THR A 52 -11.51 6.31 -7.91
C THR A 52 -10.82 5.32 -8.87
N GLU A 53 -9.51 5.24 -8.82
CA GLU A 53 -8.71 4.39 -9.70
C GLU A 53 -8.32 3.05 -9.08
N CYS A 54 -8.21 2.99 -7.75
CA CYS A 54 -7.95 1.76 -7.01
C CYS A 54 -9.15 1.38 -6.14
N THR A 55 -9.48 0.09 -6.10
CA THR A 55 -10.59 -0.39 -5.27
C THR A 55 -10.17 -0.54 -3.80
N GLY A 56 -11.15 -0.48 -2.89
CA GLY A 56 -10.95 -0.70 -1.46
C GLY A 56 -10.60 0.53 -0.66
N GLY A 57 -9.99 0.31 0.50
CA GLY A 57 -9.70 1.35 1.48
C GLY A 57 -10.91 1.66 2.35
N ALA A 58 -10.77 2.65 3.23
CA ALA A 58 -11.84 3.05 4.16
C ALA A 58 -13.10 3.55 3.45
N GLN A 59 -12.95 4.12 2.26
CA GLN A 59 -14.07 4.57 1.41
C GLN A 59 -14.83 3.43 0.75
N LYS A 60 -14.30 2.20 0.79
CA LYS A 60 -14.89 1.00 0.19
C LYS A 60 -15.20 1.18 -1.30
N ILE A 61 -14.25 1.72 -2.05
CA ILE A 61 -14.39 1.91 -3.49
C ILE A 61 -14.57 0.56 -4.16
N SER A 62 -15.70 0.38 -4.85
CA SER A 62 -16.04 -0.84 -5.58
C SER A 62 -15.63 -0.74 -7.06
N GLU A 63 -15.68 -1.86 -7.78
CA GLU A 63 -15.43 -1.84 -9.24
C GLU A 63 -16.40 -0.90 -9.98
N LYS A 64 -17.64 -0.77 -9.51
CA LYS A 64 -18.63 0.16 -10.08
C LYS A 64 -18.22 1.60 -9.92
N ASP A 65 -17.52 1.93 -8.82
CA ASP A 65 -17.10 3.30 -8.52
C ASP A 65 -15.92 3.76 -9.38
N LEU A 66 -15.18 2.84 -10.01
CA LEU A 66 -13.99 3.17 -10.80
C LEU A 66 -14.30 4.17 -11.92
N SER A 67 -15.45 4.03 -12.58
CA SER A 67 -15.83 4.92 -13.68
C SER A 67 -16.14 6.35 -13.26
N HIS A 68 -16.38 6.60 -11.95
CA HIS A 68 -16.80 7.92 -11.47
C HIS A 68 -15.68 8.96 -11.59
N ARG A 69 -14.45 8.61 -11.23
CA ARG A 69 -13.30 9.53 -11.25
C ARG A 69 -12.02 8.81 -11.66
N TYR A 70 -12.09 8.13 -12.79
CA TYR A 70 -10.93 7.44 -13.35
C TYR A 70 -10.21 8.38 -14.31
N HIS A 71 -9.12 8.99 -13.86
CA HIS A 71 -8.44 10.06 -14.61
C HIS A 71 -7.06 9.69 -15.13
N THR A 72 -6.50 8.56 -14.71
CA THR A 72 -5.17 8.14 -15.17
C THR A 72 -5.19 7.78 -16.66
N HIS A 73 -4.09 8.09 -17.35
CA HIS A 73 -3.85 7.65 -18.71
C HIS A 73 -2.98 6.40 -18.81
N CYS A 74 -2.41 5.98 -17.69
CA CYS A 74 -1.50 4.83 -17.59
C CYS A 74 -1.94 3.89 -16.48
N ASP A 75 -1.28 3.97 -15.33
CA ASP A 75 -1.50 3.06 -14.22
C ASP A 75 -2.40 3.67 -13.15
N PRO A 76 -3.29 2.87 -12.54
CA PRO A 76 -4.18 3.36 -11.49
C PRO A 76 -3.39 3.83 -10.27
N ARG A 77 -3.82 4.95 -9.69
CA ARG A 77 -3.17 5.61 -8.55
C ARG A 77 -4.06 5.56 -7.32
N LEU A 78 -3.44 5.48 -6.15
CA LEU A 78 -4.16 5.70 -4.89
C LEU A 78 -4.63 7.16 -4.82
N ASN A 79 -5.85 7.38 -4.32
CA ASN A 79 -6.31 8.74 -4.04
C ASN A 79 -5.72 9.24 -2.72
N ALA A 80 -6.00 10.50 -2.36
CA ALA A 80 -5.44 11.12 -1.16
C ALA A 80 -5.79 10.33 0.12
N ASN A 81 -7.03 9.86 0.24
CA ASN A 81 -7.47 9.09 1.42
C ASN A 81 -6.80 7.74 1.51
N GLN A 82 -6.69 7.02 0.38
CA GLN A 82 -6.00 5.73 0.33
C GLN A 82 -4.50 5.89 0.63
N ALA A 83 -3.86 6.93 0.08
CA ALA A 83 -2.46 7.23 0.34
C ALA A 83 -2.21 7.53 1.81
N LEU A 84 -3.09 8.30 2.46
CA LEU A 84 -3.00 8.61 3.88
C LEU A 84 -3.18 7.35 4.74
N GLU A 85 -4.16 6.52 4.42
CA GLU A 85 -4.40 5.25 5.11
C GLU A 85 -3.16 4.35 5.01
N LEU A 86 -2.58 4.23 3.82
CA LEU A 86 -1.35 3.45 3.62
C LEU A 86 -0.18 4.04 4.41
N ALA A 87 -0.05 5.36 4.49
CA ALA A 87 1.01 6.02 5.25
C ALA A 87 0.93 5.68 6.75
N PHE A 88 -0.26 5.62 7.33
CA PHE A 88 -0.45 5.19 8.71
C PHE A 88 -0.05 3.73 8.90
N LEU A 89 -0.42 2.85 7.98
CA LEU A 89 -0.05 1.43 8.04
C LEU A 89 1.46 1.24 7.94
N ILE A 90 2.15 1.98 7.09
CA ILE A 90 3.61 1.97 6.96
C ILE A 90 4.25 2.45 8.27
N SER A 91 3.74 3.53 8.85
CA SER A 91 4.22 4.05 10.13
C SER A 91 4.14 2.99 11.24
N ASP A 92 3.02 2.25 11.31
CA ASP A 92 2.86 1.17 12.28
C ASP A 92 3.88 0.05 12.07
N GLU A 93 4.14 -0.34 10.83
CA GLU A 93 5.14 -1.37 10.53
C GLU A 93 6.56 -0.91 10.93
N ILE A 94 6.90 0.34 10.69
CA ILE A 94 8.19 0.91 11.11
C ILE A 94 8.32 0.88 12.63
N LYS A 95 7.28 1.23 13.37
CA LYS A 95 7.27 1.19 14.84
C LYS A 95 7.47 -0.23 15.35
N LYS A 96 6.80 -1.23 14.76
CA LYS A 96 6.97 -2.64 15.12
C LYS A 96 8.40 -3.10 14.91
N ASN A 97 9.03 -2.74 13.79
CA ASN A 97 10.42 -3.09 13.50
C ASN A 97 11.39 -2.42 14.48
N SER A 98 11.18 -1.15 14.83
CA SER A 98 11.98 -0.44 15.82
C SER A 98 11.87 -1.08 17.21
N GLN A 99 10.66 -1.47 17.60
CA GLN A 99 10.43 -2.14 18.89
C GLN A 99 11.14 -3.50 18.94
N TYR A 100 11.09 -4.26 17.87
CA TYR A 100 11.79 -5.54 17.76
C TYR A 100 13.31 -5.36 17.90
N SER A 101 13.90 -4.39 17.24
CA SER A 101 15.33 -4.08 17.34
C SER A 101 15.74 -3.68 18.76
N LYS A 102 14.93 -2.86 19.43
CA LYS A 102 15.16 -2.48 20.84
C LYS A 102 15.14 -3.70 21.75
N ASN A 103 14.19 -4.60 21.58
CA ASN A 103 14.07 -5.80 22.39
C ASN A 103 15.29 -6.72 22.23
N ILE A 104 15.80 -6.86 21.01
CA ILE A 104 17.03 -7.63 20.75
C ILE A 104 18.23 -7.01 21.46
N ILE A 105 18.41 -5.70 21.38
CA ILE A 105 19.50 -4.99 22.04
C ILE A 105 19.44 -5.19 23.55
N GLN A 106 18.27 -5.12 24.15
CA GLN A 106 18.08 -5.38 25.57
C GLN A 106 18.39 -6.82 25.97
N ALA A 107 18.04 -7.78 25.10
CA ALA A 107 18.27 -9.20 25.37
C ALA A 107 19.76 -9.57 25.39
N VAL A 108 20.61 -8.85 24.64
CA VAL A 108 22.06 -9.11 24.56
C VAL A 108 22.90 -8.22 25.45
N SER A 109 22.28 -7.23 26.09
CA SER A 109 22.97 -6.37 27.06
C SER A 109 22.81 -6.89 28.47
#